data_d85a150c306c77a0d9eedde4eade9a76
#
_entry.id   d85a150c306c77a0d9eedde4eade9a76
#
_cell.length_a   1.000
_cell.length_b   1.000
_cell.length_c   1.000
_cell.angle_alpha   90.00
_cell.angle_beta   90.00
_cell.angle_gamma   90.00
#
_symmetry.space_group_name_H-M   'P 1'
#
loop_
_entity.id
_entity.type
_entity.pdbx_description
1 polymer ?
#
loop_
_entity_poly.entity_id
_entity_poly.type
_entity_poly.pdbx_seq_one_letter_code
_entity_poly.pdbx_strand_id
1 'polypeptide(L)'
;MVGIRDNRFKQASKQASKQASKQASKQASKQAEYWLTDYVKLLAALLVVAIHSELVVDIENLFLRSLLLTAESCAVPVFFCTTGYFLQEKAQSEGVRAVYKKWLCKYVRLYIMLSLAYLPLTFYGMYVDFEKNGNLVKVLLKLIKNYLLVGEQFYSWPLWYLLSVILGLALLSILPPMKNGEKLLLSCVVFAGAWVISEYASVYLVKATIGTGRIFTGFSYLLLGILVYQWKHFFQSAIGWIIPALFWCVFSYMGAGYSTTSLFAFFATPWIVGYVMRYSANVKDQLAECCRKISTWIYYSHMYFLFVWMYILPIQQRGIESFAFAGGLSFGLSCLVCLWQKLRKH
;
A
#
# COMPACT_ATOMS: atom_id res chain seq x y z
N MET A 1 -40.43 -51.37 12.58
CA MET A 1 -40.59 -50.14 11.73
C MET A 1 -40.32 -48.84 12.45
N VAL A 2 -40.14 -48.76 13.76
CA VAL A 2 -39.90 -47.51 14.53
C VAL A 2 -38.46 -46.96 14.40
N GLY A 3 -37.43 -47.79 14.27
CA GLY A 3 -36.02 -47.38 14.25
C GLY A 3 -35.57 -46.69 12.93
N ILE A 4 -36.25 -46.87 11.81
CA ILE A 4 -35.90 -46.28 10.51
C ILE A 4 -36.40 -44.81 10.41
N ARG A 5 -37.50 -44.48 11.06
CA ARG A 5 -38.03 -43.13 11.15
C ARG A 5 -37.12 -42.22 11.97
N ASP A 6 -36.58 -42.71 13.07
CA ASP A 6 -35.74 -41.92 13.99
C ASP A 6 -34.40 -41.53 13.36
N ASN A 7 -33.78 -42.43 12.55
CA ASN A 7 -32.55 -42.14 11.86
C ASN A 7 -32.72 -41.09 10.72
N ARG A 8 -33.85 -41.06 10.02
CA ARG A 8 -34.13 -40.07 9.01
C ARG A 8 -34.37 -38.66 9.63
N PHE A 9 -35.04 -38.57 10.77
CA PHE A 9 -35.20 -37.33 11.51
C PHE A 9 -33.87 -36.77 12.03
N LYS A 10 -32.97 -37.62 12.56
CA LYS A 10 -31.63 -37.20 13.03
C LYS A 10 -30.72 -36.79 11.85
N GLN A 11 -30.84 -37.39 10.70
CA GLN A 11 -30.10 -36.95 9.51
C GLN A 11 -30.63 -35.64 8.93
N ALA A 12 -31.94 -35.46 8.88
CA ALA A 12 -32.54 -34.21 8.41
C ALA A 12 -32.22 -33.03 9.34
N SER A 13 -32.27 -33.22 10.67
CA SER A 13 -31.86 -32.16 11.62
C SER A 13 -30.38 -31.81 11.55
N LYS A 14 -29.48 -32.80 11.35
CA LYS A 14 -28.05 -32.55 11.10
C LYS A 14 -27.78 -31.83 9.76
N GLN A 15 -28.53 -32.11 8.73
CA GLN A 15 -28.43 -31.38 7.46
C GLN A 15 -28.97 -29.96 7.57
N ALA A 16 -30.09 -29.75 8.24
CA ALA A 16 -30.66 -28.44 8.48
C ALA A 16 -29.75 -27.56 9.35
N SER A 17 -29.14 -28.11 10.42
CA SER A 17 -28.17 -27.38 11.24
C SER A 17 -26.87 -27.06 10.48
N LYS A 18 -26.38 -27.95 9.62
CA LYS A 18 -25.24 -27.67 8.71
C LYS A 18 -25.56 -26.62 7.63
N GLN A 19 -26.78 -26.61 7.11
CA GLN A 19 -27.21 -25.58 6.16
C GLN A 19 -27.43 -24.22 6.85
N ALA A 20 -28.04 -24.19 8.03
CA ALA A 20 -28.20 -22.99 8.84
C ALA A 20 -26.84 -22.41 9.27
N SER A 21 -25.89 -23.24 9.70
CA SER A 21 -24.55 -22.78 10.03
C SER A 21 -23.75 -22.30 8.81
N LYS A 22 -23.92 -22.94 7.63
CA LYS A 22 -23.36 -22.45 6.36
C LYS A 22 -24.01 -21.14 5.88
N GLN A 23 -25.31 -20.97 6.09
CA GLN A 23 -25.99 -19.70 5.77
C GLN A 23 -25.63 -18.60 6.77
N ALA A 24 -25.56 -18.90 8.06
CA ALA A 24 -25.10 -17.97 9.09
C ALA A 24 -23.63 -17.57 8.87
N SER A 25 -22.76 -18.49 8.49
CA SER A 25 -21.37 -18.17 8.14
C SER A 25 -21.26 -17.39 6.81
N LYS A 26 -22.14 -17.63 5.82
CA LYS A 26 -22.23 -16.81 4.61
C LYS A 26 -22.84 -15.41 4.87
N GLN A 27 -23.75 -15.27 5.83
CA GLN A 27 -24.27 -13.97 6.25
C GLN A 27 -23.28 -13.22 7.15
N ALA A 28 -22.56 -13.90 8.04
CA ALA A 28 -21.46 -13.32 8.82
C ALA A 28 -20.24 -12.95 7.95
N SER A 29 -20.10 -13.53 6.77
CA SER A 29 -19.07 -13.19 5.79
C SER A 29 -19.47 -12.06 4.80
N LYS A 30 -20.61 -11.40 4.98
CA LYS A 30 -20.85 -10.07 4.38
C LYS A 30 -19.95 -9.08 5.10
N GLN A 31 -18.69 -9.10 4.71
CA GLN A 31 -17.67 -8.17 5.12
C GLN A 31 -18.16 -6.77 4.77
N ALA A 32 -18.17 -5.88 5.74
CA ALA A 32 -18.49 -4.48 5.49
C ALA A 32 -17.67 -3.99 4.30
N GLU A 33 -18.30 -3.47 3.28
CA GLU A 33 -17.59 -2.91 2.13
C GLU A 33 -17.22 -1.46 2.46
N TYR A 34 -15.94 -1.18 2.48
CA TYR A 34 -15.38 0.13 2.74
C TYR A 34 -15.25 0.90 1.42
N TRP A 35 -16.39 1.29 0.82
CA TRP A 35 -16.43 1.89 -0.52
C TRP A 35 -15.58 3.16 -0.63
N LEU A 36 -15.58 4.03 0.39
CA LEU A 36 -14.76 5.24 0.37
C LEU A 36 -13.26 4.93 0.34
N THR A 37 -12.84 3.83 0.98
CA THR A 37 -11.45 3.35 0.94
C THR A 37 -10.99 3.02 -0.48
N ASP A 38 -11.89 2.49 -1.31
CA ASP A 38 -11.54 2.12 -2.68
C ASP A 38 -11.34 3.35 -3.57
N TYR A 39 -12.13 4.42 -3.37
CA TYR A 39 -11.88 5.72 -4.02
C TYR A 39 -10.59 6.37 -3.56
N VAL A 40 -10.33 6.36 -2.24
CA VAL A 40 -9.09 6.93 -1.69
C VAL A 40 -7.86 6.16 -2.17
N LYS A 41 -7.94 4.85 -2.32
CA LYS A 41 -6.86 4.04 -2.93
C LYS A 41 -6.61 4.38 -4.39
N LEU A 42 -7.66 4.69 -5.16
CA LEU A 42 -7.49 5.15 -6.54
C LEU A 42 -6.77 6.50 -6.59
N LEU A 43 -7.20 7.46 -5.75
CA LEU A 43 -6.51 8.74 -5.63
C LEU A 43 -5.04 8.56 -5.20
N ALA A 44 -4.79 7.73 -4.18
CA ALA A 44 -3.44 7.44 -3.71
C ALA A 44 -2.58 6.78 -4.80
N ALA A 45 -3.15 5.89 -5.64
CA ALA A 45 -2.42 5.31 -6.77
C ALA A 45 -2.03 6.35 -7.83
N LEU A 46 -2.91 7.31 -8.11
CA LEU A 46 -2.59 8.44 -9.01
C LEU A 46 -1.52 9.36 -8.40
N LEU A 47 -1.58 9.63 -7.10
CA LEU A 47 -0.52 10.37 -6.41
C LEU A 47 0.84 9.63 -6.44
N VAL A 48 0.85 8.30 -6.40
CA VAL A 48 2.08 7.52 -6.59
C VAL A 48 2.63 7.70 -8.01
N VAL A 49 1.77 7.75 -9.02
CA VAL A 49 2.23 8.11 -10.38
C VAL A 49 2.80 9.52 -10.41
N ALA A 50 2.15 10.49 -9.75
CA ALA A 50 2.61 11.87 -9.64
C ALA A 50 4.02 11.97 -9.00
N ILE A 51 4.26 11.24 -7.90
CA ILE A 51 5.58 11.14 -7.26
C ILE A 51 6.65 10.66 -8.25
N HIS A 52 6.37 9.59 -9.00
CA HIS A 52 7.37 8.98 -9.89
C HIS A 52 7.56 9.75 -11.20
N SER A 53 6.57 10.52 -11.62
CA SER A 53 6.67 11.46 -12.75
C SER A 53 7.24 12.82 -12.36
N GLU A 54 7.46 13.09 -11.06
CA GLU A 54 7.90 14.38 -10.54
C GLU A 54 6.97 15.55 -10.94
N LEU A 55 5.65 15.30 -10.89
CA LEU A 55 4.61 16.26 -11.32
C LEU A 55 4.81 17.65 -10.73
N VAL A 56 5.31 17.75 -9.50
CA VAL A 56 5.51 19.00 -8.75
C VAL A 56 6.57 19.92 -9.38
N VAL A 57 7.44 19.42 -10.26
CA VAL A 57 8.53 20.21 -10.85
C VAL A 57 7.98 21.32 -11.75
N ASP A 58 6.89 21.06 -12.47
CA ASP A 58 6.27 22.02 -13.41
C ASP A 58 5.32 23.01 -12.73
N ILE A 59 5.13 22.90 -11.40
CA ILE A 59 4.22 23.78 -10.66
C ILE A 59 5.00 24.97 -10.09
N GLU A 60 4.84 26.12 -10.73
CA GLU A 60 5.51 27.38 -10.34
C GLU A 60 4.95 27.97 -9.05
N ASN A 61 3.63 27.83 -8.83
CA ASN A 61 2.98 28.33 -7.63
C ASN A 61 3.42 27.54 -6.40
N LEU A 62 4.19 28.16 -5.51
CA LEU A 62 4.77 27.54 -4.33
C LEU A 62 3.73 26.93 -3.38
N PHE A 63 2.58 27.59 -3.22
CA PHE A 63 1.51 27.07 -2.37
C PHE A 63 0.90 25.81 -2.98
N LEU A 64 0.57 25.82 -4.26
CA LEU A 64 0.02 24.64 -4.96
C LEU A 64 1.01 23.49 -5.00
N ARG A 65 2.29 23.79 -5.23
CA ARG A 65 3.38 22.80 -5.16
C ARG A 65 3.47 22.17 -3.78
N SER A 66 3.46 22.97 -2.71
CA SER A 66 3.50 22.47 -1.33
C SER A 66 2.26 21.66 -0.98
N LEU A 67 1.09 22.06 -1.45
CA LEU A 67 -0.17 21.36 -1.29
C LEU A 67 -0.10 19.94 -1.92
N LEU A 68 0.41 19.86 -3.14
CA LEU A 68 0.55 18.60 -3.87
C LEU A 68 1.60 17.70 -3.22
N LEU A 69 2.79 18.24 -2.87
CA LEU A 69 3.83 17.47 -2.15
C LEU A 69 3.30 16.88 -0.84
N THR A 70 2.49 17.63 -0.11
CA THR A 70 1.87 17.17 1.13
C THR A 70 0.86 16.05 0.88
N ALA A 71 0.06 16.15 -0.19
CA ALA A 71 -0.84 15.08 -0.60
C ALA A 71 -0.08 13.81 -1.05
N GLU A 72 0.95 13.98 -1.88
CA GLU A 72 1.83 12.90 -2.35
C GLU A 72 2.48 12.15 -1.18
N SER A 73 2.91 12.88 -0.14
CA SER A 73 3.54 12.27 1.04
C SER A 73 2.62 11.29 1.80
N CYS A 74 1.30 11.48 1.71
CA CYS A 74 0.30 10.60 2.32
C CYS A 74 -0.04 9.38 1.46
N ALA A 75 0.28 9.37 0.16
CA ALA A 75 -0.19 8.35 -0.77
C ALA A 75 0.21 6.93 -0.35
N VAL A 76 1.49 6.67 -0.15
CA VAL A 76 2.00 5.35 0.26
C VAL A 76 1.66 5.03 1.73
N PRO A 77 1.80 5.96 2.69
CA PRO A 77 1.33 5.78 4.06
C PRO A 77 -0.12 5.31 4.19
N VAL A 78 -1.04 5.84 3.39
CA VAL A 78 -2.45 5.39 3.36
C VAL A 78 -2.56 3.92 3.01
N PHE A 79 -1.78 3.40 2.06
CA PHE A 79 -1.79 1.97 1.73
C PHE A 79 -1.29 1.11 2.90
N PHE A 80 -0.20 1.50 3.56
CA PHE A 80 0.32 0.76 4.72
C PHE A 80 -0.67 0.78 5.90
N CYS A 81 -1.17 1.96 6.26
CA CYS A 81 -2.10 2.13 7.37
C CYS A 81 -3.41 1.38 7.11
N THR A 82 -3.95 1.44 5.89
CA THR A 82 -5.12 0.65 5.47
C THR A 82 -4.84 -0.85 5.57
N THR A 83 -3.64 -1.31 5.18
CA THR A 83 -3.23 -2.71 5.31
C THR A 83 -3.20 -3.14 6.77
N GLY A 84 -2.64 -2.33 7.67
CA GLY A 84 -2.64 -2.58 9.12
C GLY A 84 -4.04 -2.64 9.73
N TYR A 85 -4.93 -1.75 9.31
CA TYR A 85 -6.33 -1.75 9.72
C TYR A 85 -7.02 -3.07 9.37
N PHE A 86 -6.98 -3.48 8.11
CA PHE A 86 -7.60 -4.74 7.67
C PHE A 86 -6.91 -5.98 8.24
N LEU A 87 -5.61 -5.92 8.49
CA LEU A 87 -4.88 -6.98 9.17
C LEU A 87 -5.44 -7.21 10.57
N GLN A 88 -5.65 -6.14 11.34
CA GLN A 88 -6.19 -6.21 12.69
C GLN A 88 -7.66 -6.64 12.70
N GLU A 89 -8.47 -6.13 11.78
CA GLU A 89 -9.87 -6.54 11.62
C GLU A 89 -9.99 -8.06 11.39
N LYS A 90 -9.18 -8.58 10.48
CA LYS A 90 -9.13 -10.02 10.21
C LYS A 90 -8.57 -10.83 11.37
N ALA A 91 -7.56 -10.31 12.05
CA ALA A 91 -6.95 -10.98 13.20
C ALA A 91 -7.93 -11.19 14.35
N GLN A 92 -8.90 -10.28 14.55
CA GLN A 92 -9.95 -10.45 15.55
C GLN A 92 -10.92 -11.59 15.21
N SER A 93 -11.20 -11.84 13.94
CA SER A 93 -12.14 -12.86 13.50
C SER A 93 -11.52 -14.25 13.26
N GLU A 94 -10.29 -14.30 12.75
CA GLU A 94 -9.64 -15.54 12.31
C GLU A 94 -8.45 -15.94 13.22
N GLY A 95 -8.06 -15.09 14.19
CA GLY A 95 -6.89 -15.28 15.05
C GLY A 95 -5.60 -14.74 14.47
N VAL A 96 -4.80 -14.09 15.34
CA VAL A 96 -3.63 -13.28 14.96
C VAL A 96 -2.59 -14.08 14.15
N ARG A 97 -2.16 -15.25 14.66
CA ARG A 97 -1.12 -16.06 14.01
C ARG A 97 -1.56 -16.59 12.64
N ALA A 98 -2.81 -17.03 12.52
CA ALA A 98 -3.34 -17.56 11.27
C ALA A 98 -3.39 -16.47 10.19
N VAL A 99 -3.86 -15.28 10.56
CA VAL A 99 -3.96 -14.15 9.63
C VAL A 99 -2.58 -13.66 9.20
N TYR A 100 -1.64 -13.50 10.14
CA TYR A 100 -0.28 -13.03 9.81
C TYR A 100 0.43 -13.99 8.85
N LYS A 101 0.37 -15.31 9.12
CA LYS A 101 0.94 -16.32 8.22
C LYS A 101 0.28 -16.31 6.84
N LYS A 102 -1.05 -16.24 6.77
CA LYS A 102 -1.83 -16.20 5.53
C LYS A 102 -1.47 -14.97 4.69
N TRP A 103 -1.37 -13.80 5.34
CA TRP A 103 -1.03 -12.55 4.66
C TRP A 103 0.44 -12.51 4.25
N LEU A 104 1.35 -12.99 5.09
CA LEU A 104 2.76 -13.12 4.75
C LEU A 104 2.94 -13.95 3.47
N CYS A 105 2.35 -15.15 3.41
CA CYS A 105 2.40 -15.99 2.20
C CYS A 105 1.79 -15.31 0.98
N LYS A 106 0.68 -14.56 1.15
CA LYS A 106 0.04 -13.80 0.08
C LYS A 106 0.98 -12.71 -0.47
N TYR A 107 1.59 -11.90 0.41
CA TYR A 107 2.47 -10.81 0.01
C TYR A 107 3.80 -11.32 -0.57
N VAL A 108 4.36 -12.41 -0.04
CA VAL A 108 5.55 -13.06 -0.63
C VAL A 108 5.26 -13.54 -2.05
N ARG A 109 4.13 -14.23 -2.25
CA ARG A 109 3.71 -14.66 -3.60
C ARG A 109 3.54 -13.47 -4.54
N LEU A 110 2.90 -12.40 -4.09
CA LEU A 110 2.70 -11.19 -4.89
C LEU A 110 4.03 -10.51 -5.22
N TYR A 111 4.95 -10.44 -4.27
CA TYR A 111 6.29 -9.90 -4.46
C TYR A 111 7.06 -10.67 -5.53
N ILE A 112 7.05 -12.01 -5.46
CA ILE A 112 7.69 -12.86 -6.48
C ILE A 112 7.05 -12.65 -7.85
N MET A 113 5.71 -12.68 -7.93
CA MET A 113 5.01 -12.50 -9.21
C MET A 113 5.32 -11.14 -9.86
N LEU A 114 5.32 -10.07 -9.07
CA LEU A 114 5.64 -8.74 -9.61
C LEU A 114 7.12 -8.59 -9.90
N SER A 115 8.02 -9.19 -9.12
CA SER A 115 9.45 -9.22 -9.45
C SER A 115 9.68 -9.90 -10.79
N LEU A 116 8.98 -11.01 -11.08
CA LEU A 116 9.01 -11.66 -12.38
C LEU A 116 8.42 -10.79 -13.48
N ALA A 117 7.32 -10.09 -13.21
CA ALA A 117 6.73 -9.15 -14.17
C ALA A 117 7.71 -8.00 -14.50
N TYR A 118 8.48 -7.52 -13.54
CA TYR A 118 9.46 -6.45 -13.74
C TYR A 118 10.84 -6.93 -14.27
N LEU A 119 11.03 -8.23 -14.56
CA LEU A 119 12.30 -8.74 -15.10
C LEU A 119 12.82 -7.99 -16.35
N PRO A 120 12.00 -7.62 -17.35
CA PRO A 120 12.50 -6.89 -18.50
C PRO A 120 13.19 -5.57 -18.12
N LEU A 121 12.60 -4.81 -17.20
CA LEU A 121 13.18 -3.56 -16.70
C LEU A 121 14.43 -3.82 -15.84
N THR A 122 14.40 -4.89 -15.04
CA THR A 122 15.54 -5.31 -14.22
C THR A 122 16.75 -5.69 -15.09
N PHE A 123 16.55 -6.47 -16.14
CA PHE A 123 17.62 -6.83 -17.08
C PHE A 123 18.21 -5.62 -17.79
N TYR A 124 17.36 -4.69 -18.22
CA TYR A 124 17.86 -3.44 -18.79
C TYR A 124 18.71 -2.65 -17.78
N GLY A 125 18.27 -2.55 -16.53
CA GLY A 125 19.04 -1.90 -15.46
C GLY A 125 20.35 -2.62 -15.15
N MET A 126 20.37 -3.95 -15.18
CA MET A 126 21.60 -4.73 -15.06
C MET A 126 22.57 -4.47 -16.22
N TYR A 127 22.07 -4.37 -17.44
CA TYR A 127 22.85 -4.02 -18.62
C TYR A 127 23.50 -2.64 -18.44
N VAL A 128 22.72 -1.62 -18.08
CA VAL A 128 23.22 -0.27 -17.82
C VAL A 128 24.25 -0.23 -16.70
N ASP A 129 24.03 -0.97 -15.61
CA ASP A 129 25.00 -1.07 -14.51
C ASP A 129 26.28 -1.80 -14.93
N PHE A 130 26.18 -2.82 -15.78
CA PHE A 130 27.33 -3.55 -16.30
C PHE A 130 28.18 -2.68 -17.24
N GLU A 131 27.56 -1.95 -18.16
CA GLU A 131 28.24 -1.00 -19.05
C GLU A 131 29.04 0.05 -18.25
N LYS A 132 28.49 0.51 -17.12
CA LYS A 132 29.18 1.50 -16.26
C LYS A 132 30.32 0.92 -15.42
N ASN A 133 30.19 -0.31 -14.95
CA ASN A 133 31.09 -0.88 -13.93
C ASN A 133 32.03 -1.98 -14.46
N GLY A 134 31.74 -2.57 -15.61
CA GLY A 134 32.51 -3.66 -16.22
C GLY A 134 32.61 -4.94 -15.38
N ASN A 135 31.83 -5.07 -14.29
CA ASN A 135 31.96 -6.17 -13.34
C ASN A 135 30.60 -6.83 -13.03
N LEU A 136 30.36 -7.97 -13.67
CA LEU A 136 29.11 -8.72 -13.52
C LEU A 136 28.84 -9.17 -12.08
N VAL A 137 29.88 -9.55 -11.32
CA VAL A 137 29.71 -9.99 -9.93
C VAL A 137 29.16 -8.85 -9.06
N LYS A 138 29.69 -7.63 -9.23
CA LYS A 138 29.18 -6.45 -8.51
C LYS A 138 27.72 -6.16 -8.88
N VAL A 139 27.35 -6.30 -10.15
CA VAL A 139 25.96 -6.10 -10.61
C VAL A 139 25.03 -7.13 -9.99
N LEU A 140 25.43 -8.41 -9.96
CA LEU A 140 24.63 -9.49 -9.34
C LEU A 140 24.49 -9.31 -7.81
N LEU A 141 25.57 -8.95 -7.12
CA LEU A 141 25.50 -8.67 -5.68
C LEU A 141 24.60 -7.48 -5.37
N LYS A 142 24.66 -6.42 -6.18
CA LYS A 142 23.75 -5.28 -6.09
C LYS A 142 22.29 -5.71 -6.29
N LEU A 143 22.03 -6.56 -7.28
CA LEU A 143 20.72 -7.11 -7.57
C LEU A 143 20.15 -7.86 -6.36
N ILE A 144 20.92 -8.82 -5.83
CA ILE A 144 20.52 -9.63 -4.67
C ILE A 144 20.23 -8.71 -3.45
N LYS A 145 21.16 -7.81 -3.14
CA LYS A 145 20.99 -6.83 -2.06
C LYS A 145 19.70 -6.03 -2.22
N ASN A 146 19.46 -5.54 -3.42
CA ASN A 146 18.32 -4.69 -3.68
C ASN A 146 16.99 -5.46 -3.55
N TYR A 147 16.89 -6.69 -4.05
CA TYR A 147 15.69 -7.51 -3.86
C TYR A 147 15.45 -7.92 -2.41
N LEU A 148 16.49 -8.17 -1.62
CA LEU A 148 16.35 -8.66 -0.25
C LEU A 148 16.20 -7.55 0.79
N LEU A 149 16.86 -6.40 0.58
CA LEU A 149 16.97 -5.34 1.59
C LEU A 149 16.34 -4.01 1.19
N VAL A 150 16.25 -3.71 -0.10
CA VAL A 150 15.75 -2.40 -0.57
C VAL A 150 14.36 -2.51 -1.17
N GLY A 151 14.03 -3.65 -1.77
CA GLY A 151 12.74 -3.90 -2.41
C GLY A 151 12.56 -3.15 -3.73
N GLU A 152 13.63 -2.56 -4.27
CA GLU A 152 13.54 -1.85 -5.54
C GLU A 152 14.72 -2.16 -6.44
N GLN A 153 14.44 -2.23 -7.73
CA GLN A 153 15.40 -2.34 -8.81
C GLN A 153 15.14 -1.23 -9.82
N PHE A 154 15.91 -1.19 -10.89
CA PHE A 154 15.72 -0.26 -11.97
C PHE A 154 14.24 -0.24 -12.42
N TYR A 155 13.56 0.86 -12.23
CA TYR A 155 12.13 1.06 -12.52
C TYR A 155 11.15 0.05 -11.90
N SER A 156 11.57 -0.82 -11.01
CA SER A 156 10.66 -1.68 -10.22
C SER A 156 10.35 -1.10 -8.84
N TRP A 157 10.42 0.21 -8.71
CA TRP A 157 10.27 0.93 -7.44
C TRP A 157 9.03 0.55 -6.61
N PRO A 158 7.87 0.26 -7.17
CA PRO A 158 6.73 -0.14 -6.36
C PRO A 158 6.93 -1.39 -5.49
N LEU A 159 7.92 -2.23 -5.81
CA LEU A 159 8.18 -3.46 -5.06
C LEU A 159 8.60 -3.23 -3.61
N TRP A 160 9.23 -2.07 -3.28
CA TRP A 160 9.64 -1.78 -1.91
C TRP A 160 8.49 -1.78 -0.91
N TYR A 161 7.29 -1.33 -1.32
CA TYR A 161 6.09 -1.40 -0.50
C TYR A 161 5.77 -2.84 -0.08
N LEU A 162 5.80 -3.78 -1.03
CA LEU A 162 5.52 -5.19 -0.74
C LEU A 162 6.56 -5.80 0.18
N LEU A 163 7.85 -5.52 -0.05
CA LEU A 163 8.93 -5.99 0.82
C LEU A 163 8.77 -5.43 2.24
N SER A 164 8.43 -4.15 2.37
CA SER A 164 8.18 -3.53 3.67
C SER A 164 7.00 -4.18 4.41
N VAL A 165 5.90 -4.51 3.71
CA VAL A 165 4.77 -5.26 4.32
C VAL A 165 5.20 -6.67 4.73
N ILE A 166 5.99 -7.36 3.91
CA ILE A 166 6.50 -8.71 4.21
C ILE A 166 7.35 -8.68 5.49
N LEU A 167 8.32 -7.77 5.57
CA LEU A 167 9.18 -7.62 6.75
C LEU A 167 8.37 -7.18 7.98
N GLY A 168 7.43 -6.25 7.81
CA GLY A 168 6.53 -5.83 8.87
C GLY A 168 5.68 -6.99 9.43
N LEU A 169 5.10 -7.83 8.57
CA LEU A 169 4.35 -9.02 8.97
C LEU A 169 5.26 -10.07 9.64
N ALA A 170 6.47 -10.26 9.13
CA ALA A 170 7.45 -11.17 9.75
C ALA A 170 7.82 -10.69 11.16
N LEU A 171 8.11 -9.40 11.34
CA LEU A 171 8.38 -8.80 12.64
C LEU A 171 7.19 -8.95 13.59
N LEU A 172 5.97 -8.63 13.16
CA LEU A 172 4.75 -8.80 13.98
C LEU A 172 4.50 -10.25 14.37
N SER A 173 4.96 -11.22 13.56
CA SER A 173 4.82 -12.65 13.86
C SER A 173 5.77 -13.14 14.95
N ILE A 174 6.90 -12.43 15.15
CA ILE A 174 7.96 -12.78 16.12
C ILE A 174 7.78 -11.99 17.41
N LEU A 175 7.30 -10.75 17.33
CA LEU A 175 7.12 -9.88 18.49
C LEU A 175 6.08 -10.46 19.45
N PRO A 176 6.30 -10.30 20.78
CA PRO A 176 5.31 -10.69 21.78
C PRO A 176 4.04 -9.84 21.63
N PRO A 177 2.92 -10.29 22.20
CA PRO A 177 1.71 -9.48 22.27
C PRO A 177 1.97 -8.15 22.97
N MET A 178 1.73 -7.03 22.25
CA MET A 178 1.98 -5.68 22.74
C MET A 178 0.68 -4.97 23.10
N LYS A 179 0.71 -4.16 24.14
CA LYS A 179 -0.34 -3.18 24.46
C LYS A 179 -0.37 -2.05 23.43
N ASN A 180 -1.48 -1.32 23.36
CA ASN A 180 -1.63 -0.25 22.36
C ASN A 180 -0.60 0.88 22.53
N GLY A 181 -0.28 1.24 23.78
CA GLY A 181 0.77 2.23 24.06
C GLY A 181 2.17 1.78 23.60
N GLU A 182 2.49 0.50 23.75
CA GLU A 182 3.75 -0.08 23.30
C GLU A 182 3.84 -0.09 21.76
N LYS A 183 2.73 -0.41 21.06
CA LYS A 183 2.66 -0.32 19.60
C LYS A 183 2.84 1.11 19.11
N LEU A 184 2.22 2.09 19.79
CA LEU A 184 2.37 3.50 19.46
C LEU A 184 3.81 3.96 19.65
N LEU A 185 4.41 3.64 20.82
CA LEU A 185 5.80 3.97 21.11
C LEU A 185 6.74 3.34 20.06
N LEU A 186 6.57 2.06 19.76
CA LEU A 186 7.36 1.36 18.74
C LEU A 186 7.21 2.01 17.36
N SER A 187 5.97 2.38 16.98
CA SER A 187 5.72 3.06 15.72
C SER A 187 6.45 4.42 15.65
N CYS A 188 6.38 5.21 16.71
CA CYS A 188 7.07 6.51 16.79
C CYS A 188 8.60 6.35 16.75
N VAL A 189 9.15 5.41 17.51
CA VAL A 189 10.61 5.16 17.56
C VAL A 189 11.14 4.67 16.20
N VAL A 190 10.44 3.72 15.59
CA VAL A 190 10.82 3.19 14.27
C VAL A 190 10.71 4.26 13.19
N PHE A 191 9.64 5.07 13.22
CA PHE A 191 9.50 6.18 12.28
C PHE A 191 10.60 7.23 12.46
N ALA A 192 10.82 7.68 13.69
CA ALA A 192 11.86 8.66 14.00
C ALA A 192 13.25 8.18 13.58
N GLY A 193 13.59 6.91 13.90
CA GLY A 193 14.84 6.30 13.47
C GLY A 193 14.97 6.23 11.95
N ALA A 194 13.95 5.79 11.24
CA ALA A 194 13.91 5.74 9.78
C ALA A 194 14.00 7.14 9.15
N TRP A 195 13.34 8.12 9.74
CA TRP A 195 13.38 9.51 9.29
C TRP A 195 14.79 10.12 9.48
N VAL A 196 15.38 9.97 10.66
CA VAL A 196 16.77 10.42 10.94
C VAL A 196 17.75 9.74 9.97
N ILE A 197 17.64 8.43 9.76
CA ILE A 197 18.48 7.71 8.81
C ILE A 197 18.30 8.27 7.39
N SER A 198 17.06 8.53 6.96
CA SER A 198 16.80 9.07 5.63
C SER A 198 17.41 10.46 5.42
N GLU A 199 17.35 11.33 6.44
CA GLU A 199 17.86 12.69 6.36
C GLU A 199 19.42 12.76 6.43
N TYR A 200 20.01 12.07 7.40
CA TYR A 200 21.44 12.17 7.66
C TYR A 200 22.28 11.18 6.86
N ALA A 201 21.78 10.00 6.57
CA ALA A 201 22.54 9.03 5.83
C ALA A 201 22.67 9.34 4.34
N SER A 202 21.77 10.16 3.79
CA SER A 202 21.92 10.71 2.43
C SER A 202 23.17 11.56 2.29
N VAL A 203 23.69 12.13 3.39
CA VAL A 203 24.88 13.00 3.42
C VAL A 203 26.16 12.23 3.72
N TYR A 204 26.11 11.22 4.62
CA TYR A 204 27.32 10.61 5.20
C TYR A 204 27.54 9.13 4.84
N LEU A 205 26.52 8.41 4.41
CA LEU A 205 26.60 7.00 4.07
C LEU A 205 26.15 6.78 2.64
N VAL A 206 26.94 6.02 1.91
CA VAL A 206 26.70 5.67 0.51
C VAL A 206 25.22 5.40 0.26
N LYS A 207 24.60 6.21 -0.60
CA LYS A 207 23.17 6.15 -1.04
C LYS A 207 22.62 4.74 -1.27
N ALA A 208 23.47 3.77 -1.42
CA ALA A 208 23.14 2.39 -1.77
C ALA A 208 22.76 1.49 -0.58
N THR A 209 23.07 1.90 0.67
CA THR A 209 22.91 0.98 1.81
C THR A 209 21.64 1.28 2.63
N ILE A 210 21.12 2.48 2.56
CA ILE A 210 20.10 2.96 3.49
C ILE A 210 18.84 3.56 2.80
N GLY A 211 18.60 3.31 1.56
CA GLY A 211 17.23 3.35 0.99
C GLY A 211 16.25 2.48 1.78
N THR A 212 16.78 1.69 2.70
CA THR A 212 16.12 0.83 3.67
C THR A 212 15.33 1.57 4.78
N GLY A 213 15.57 2.86 5.01
CA GLY A 213 14.74 3.66 5.93
C GLY A 213 13.26 3.57 5.57
N ARG A 214 12.93 3.55 4.28
CA ARG A 214 11.56 3.40 3.76
C ARG A 214 10.89 2.11 4.23
N ILE A 215 11.62 1.00 4.30
CA ILE A 215 11.08 -0.30 4.74
C ILE A 215 10.62 -0.23 6.20
N PHE A 216 11.40 0.39 7.06
CA PHE A 216 11.04 0.59 8.46
C PHE A 216 9.90 1.60 8.63
N THR A 217 9.88 2.65 7.82
CA THR A 217 8.76 3.60 7.77
C THR A 217 7.44 2.88 7.45
N GLY A 218 7.45 1.93 6.50
CA GLY A 218 6.26 1.12 6.19
C GLY A 218 5.78 0.27 7.36
N PHE A 219 6.70 -0.33 8.14
CA PHE A 219 6.34 -1.06 9.36
C PHE A 219 5.68 -0.15 10.41
N SER A 220 6.18 1.07 10.58
CA SER A 220 5.58 2.05 11.49
C SER A 220 4.14 2.38 11.09
N TYR A 221 3.86 2.65 9.82
CA TYR A 221 2.49 2.89 9.33
C TYR A 221 1.58 1.65 9.43
N LEU A 222 2.14 0.44 9.31
CA LEU A 222 1.38 -0.78 9.52
C LEU A 222 0.89 -0.87 10.97
N LEU A 223 1.76 -0.55 11.96
CA LEU A 223 1.40 -0.46 13.38
C LEU A 223 0.34 0.62 13.62
N LEU A 224 0.48 1.80 13.03
CA LEU A 224 -0.53 2.85 13.11
C LEU A 224 -1.89 2.38 12.58
N GLY A 225 -1.91 1.63 11.48
CA GLY A 225 -3.16 1.06 10.96
C GLY A 225 -3.83 0.08 11.92
N ILE A 226 -3.05 -0.75 12.61
CA ILE A 226 -3.53 -1.62 13.69
C ILE A 226 -4.15 -0.78 14.82
N LEU A 227 -3.50 0.32 15.21
CA LEU A 227 -4.00 1.23 16.25
C LEU A 227 -5.26 1.98 15.82
N VAL A 228 -5.35 2.41 14.56
CA VAL A 228 -6.56 3.03 14.00
C VAL A 228 -7.77 2.10 14.14
N TYR A 229 -7.60 0.80 13.88
CA TYR A 229 -8.67 -0.17 14.12
C TYR A 229 -9.02 -0.31 15.62
N GLN A 230 -8.02 -0.39 16.49
CA GLN A 230 -8.21 -0.58 17.93
C GLN A 230 -8.84 0.65 18.61
N TRP A 231 -8.49 1.84 18.14
CA TRP A 231 -9.04 3.12 18.60
C TRP A 231 -10.02 3.73 17.59
N LYS A 232 -10.76 2.90 16.86
CA LYS A 232 -11.63 3.33 15.76
C LYS A 232 -12.59 4.48 16.14
N HIS A 233 -13.18 4.44 17.33
CA HIS A 233 -14.08 5.49 17.79
C HIS A 233 -13.40 6.86 17.89
N PHE A 234 -12.14 6.89 18.29
CA PHE A 234 -11.35 8.11 18.36
C PHE A 234 -11.03 8.66 16.95
N PHE A 235 -10.45 7.82 16.10
CA PHE A 235 -10.06 8.24 14.75
C PHE A 235 -11.24 8.45 13.79
N GLN A 236 -12.40 7.89 14.07
CA GLN A 236 -13.64 8.08 13.29
C GLN A 236 -14.46 9.28 13.75
N SER A 237 -14.03 10.05 14.74
CA SER A 237 -14.72 11.27 15.18
C SER A 237 -14.68 12.37 14.11
N ALA A 238 -15.55 13.37 14.23
CA ALA A 238 -15.57 14.50 13.31
C ALA A 238 -14.23 15.28 13.28
N ILE A 239 -13.48 15.24 14.39
CA ILE A 239 -12.15 15.84 14.50
C ILE A 239 -11.16 15.13 13.56
N GLY A 240 -11.43 13.87 13.18
CA GLY A 240 -10.55 13.04 12.37
C GLY A 240 -10.24 13.57 10.97
N TRP A 241 -11.01 14.47 10.41
CA TRP A 241 -10.70 15.15 9.14
C TRP A 241 -10.23 16.59 9.32
N ILE A 242 -10.64 17.26 10.41
CA ILE A 242 -10.26 18.65 10.68
C ILE A 242 -8.77 18.74 10.96
N ILE A 243 -8.21 17.84 11.76
CA ILE A 243 -6.79 17.80 12.10
C ILE A 243 -5.91 17.68 10.84
N PRO A 244 -6.07 16.66 9.96
CA PRO A 244 -5.33 16.57 8.72
C PRO A 244 -5.48 17.81 7.83
N ALA A 245 -6.69 18.36 7.72
CA ALA A 245 -6.95 19.55 6.91
C ALA A 245 -6.21 20.80 7.42
N LEU A 246 -6.25 21.04 8.72
CA LEU A 246 -5.51 22.14 9.34
C LEU A 246 -4.00 21.98 9.17
N PHE A 247 -3.47 20.79 9.45
CA PHE A 247 -2.05 20.53 9.23
C PHE A 247 -1.68 20.69 7.75
N TRP A 248 -2.51 20.24 6.84
CA TRP A 248 -2.28 20.41 5.41
C TRP A 248 -2.18 21.88 5.01
N CYS A 249 -3.12 22.71 5.46
CA CYS A 249 -3.08 24.15 5.20
C CYS A 249 -1.82 24.81 5.78
N VAL A 250 -1.48 24.49 7.04
CA VAL A 250 -0.31 25.07 7.72
C VAL A 250 0.98 24.70 7.01
N PHE A 251 1.20 23.40 6.74
CA PHE A 251 2.42 22.94 6.08
C PHE A 251 2.53 23.42 4.63
N SER A 252 1.41 23.51 3.91
CA SER A 252 1.40 24.07 2.55
C SER A 252 1.73 25.56 2.54
N TYR A 253 1.25 26.32 3.53
CA TYR A 253 1.56 27.73 3.69
C TYR A 253 3.03 27.97 4.07
N MET A 254 3.63 27.11 4.89
CA MET A 254 5.03 27.19 5.30
C MET A 254 6.04 26.81 4.20
N GLY A 255 5.59 26.40 3.01
CA GLY A 255 6.48 25.94 1.93
C GLY A 255 7.09 24.59 2.26
N ALA A 256 6.26 23.55 2.25
CA ALA A 256 6.65 22.22 2.65
C ALA A 256 7.81 21.65 1.80
N GLY A 257 8.87 21.23 2.45
CA GLY A 257 9.93 20.39 1.88
C GLY A 257 9.66 18.90 2.10
N TYR A 258 10.45 18.04 1.47
CA TYR A 258 10.26 16.59 1.55
C TYR A 258 10.28 16.04 3.00
N SER A 259 11.21 16.52 3.83
CA SER A 259 11.32 16.16 5.25
C SER A 259 10.09 16.50 6.07
N THR A 260 9.61 17.74 5.91
CA THR A 260 8.44 18.24 6.65
C THR A 260 7.16 17.54 6.23
N THR A 261 7.01 17.21 4.94
CA THR A 261 5.84 16.47 4.43
C THR A 261 5.78 15.04 4.92
N SER A 262 6.92 14.39 5.12
CA SER A 262 6.96 13.01 5.70
C SER A 262 6.52 13.00 7.17
N LEU A 263 6.90 14.02 7.96
CA LEU A 263 6.40 14.20 9.32
C LEU A 263 4.89 14.47 9.32
N PHE A 264 4.42 15.36 8.45
CA PHE A 264 2.98 15.58 8.29
C PHE A 264 2.24 14.29 7.99
N ALA A 265 2.72 13.50 7.03
CA ALA A 265 2.09 12.23 6.64
C ALA A 265 2.00 11.25 7.81
N PHE A 266 3.01 11.20 8.69
CA PHE A 266 2.99 10.34 9.87
C PHE A 266 1.85 10.66 10.81
N PHE A 267 1.60 11.94 11.08
CA PHE A 267 0.51 12.35 11.95
C PHE A 267 -0.86 12.37 11.26
N ALA A 268 -0.92 12.78 10.00
CA ALA A 268 -2.19 12.94 9.29
C ALA A 268 -2.79 11.59 8.82
N THR A 269 -1.97 10.63 8.39
CA THR A 269 -2.46 9.38 7.78
C THR A 269 -3.38 8.57 8.69
N PRO A 270 -3.12 8.37 10.00
CA PRO A 270 -4.05 7.64 10.88
C PRO A 270 -5.44 8.26 10.91
N TRP A 271 -5.53 9.59 10.93
CA TRP A 271 -6.79 10.33 10.90
C TRP A 271 -7.51 10.21 9.56
N ILE A 272 -6.78 10.33 8.46
CA ILE A 272 -7.33 10.14 7.10
C ILE A 272 -7.93 8.74 7.00
N VAL A 273 -7.17 7.71 7.36
CA VAL A 273 -7.64 6.32 7.29
C VAL A 273 -8.80 6.07 8.26
N GLY A 274 -8.72 6.55 9.49
CA GLY A 274 -9.80 6.43 10.47
C GLY A 274 -11.11 7.04 9.97
N TYR A 275 -11.05 8.25 9.42
CA TYR A 275 -12.22 8.92 8.83
C TYR A 275 -12.79 8.14 7.65
N VAL A 276 -11.95 7.70 6.72
CA VAL A 276 -12.36 6.91 5.55
C VAL A 276 -13.01 5.59 5.96
N MET A 277 -12.48 4.92 6.99
CA MET A 277 -13.04 3.67 7.52
C MET A 277 -14.37 3.84 8.27
N ARG A 278 -14.80 5.06 8.58
CA ARG A 278 -16.13 5.34 9.12
C ARG A 278 -17.24 5.00 8.11
N TYR A 279 -16.96 5.18 6.83
CA TYR A 279 -17.92 4.96 5.76
C TYR A 279 -17.85 3.53 5.25
N SER A 280 -18.31 2.58 6.07
CA SER A 280 -18.55 1.21 5.67
C SER A 280 -20.03 1.01 5.37
N ALA A 281 -20.36 0.35 4.30
CA ALA A 281 -21.75 0.01 3.96
C ALA A 281 -21.87 -1.50 3.68
N ASN A 282 -23.01 -2.06 4.04
CA ASN A 282 -23.38 -3.44 3.67
C ASN A 282 -23.88 -3.55 2.22
N VAL A 283 -23.82 -2.46 1.47
CA VAL A 283 -24.28 -2.38 0.09
C VAL A 283 -23.08 -2.40 -0.84
N LYS A 284 -23.13 -3.28 -1.84
CA LYS A 284 -22.10 -3.34 -2.88
C LYS A 284 -22.14 -2.08 -3.74
N ASP A 285 -21.07 -1.31 -3.69
CA ASP A 285 -20.83 -0.24 -4.65
C ASP A 285 -20.00 -0.79 -5.81
N GLN A 286 -20.63 -0.99 -6.96
CA GLN A 286 -19.96 -1.51 -8.16
C GLN A 286 -18.84 -0.57 -8.66
N LEU A 287 -19.02 0.74 -8.50
CA LEU A 287 -18.03 1.73 -8.89
C LEU A 287 -16.81 1.67 -7.98
N ALA A 288 -17.01 1.55 -6.67
CA ALA A 288 -15.92 1.36 -5.71
C ALA A 288 -15.13 0.07 -6.00
N GLU A 289 -15.81 -1.05 -6.30
CA GLU A 289 -15.12 -2.27 -6.72
C GLU A 289 -14.28 -2.07 -7.99
N CYS A 290 -14.79 -1.30 -8.95
CA CYS A 290 -14.06 -0.93 -10.15
C CYS A 290 -12.82 -0.07 -9.80
N CYS A 291 -12.98 0.96 -8.96
CA CYS A 291 -11.88 1.82 -8.49
C CYS A 291 -10.78 1.03 -7.80
N ARG A 292 -11.15 0.05 -6.95
CA ARG A 292 -10.19 -0.86 -6.30
C ARG A 292 -9.34 -1.65 -7.30
N LYS A 293 -9.97 -2.18 -8.36
CA LYS A 293 -9.26 -2.92 -9.41
C LYS A 293 -8.36 -2.00 -10.23
N ILE A 294 -8.89 -0.86 -10.63
CA ILE A 294 -8.16 0.15 -11.40
C ILE A 294 -6.93 0.63 -10.62
N SER A 295 -7.08 1.00 -9.34
CA SER A 295 -5.96 1.45 -8.49
C SER A 295 -4.84 0.41 -8.41
N THR A 296 -5.20 -0.87 -8.34
CA THR A 296 -4.23 -1.97 -8.30
C THR A 296 -3.44 -2.09 -9.60
N TRP A 297 -4.11 -1.99 -10.75
CA TRP A 297 -3.44 -2.08 -12.05
C TRP A 297 -2.62 -0.85 -12.37
N ILE A 298 -3.09 0.36 -12.01
CA ILE A 298 -2.28 1.59 -12.11
C ILE A 298 -0.98 1.40 -11.32
N TYR A 299 -1.08 0.94 -10.07
CA TYR A 299 0.09 0.74 -9.23
C TYR A 299 1.11 -0.25 -9.84
N TYR A 300 0.65 -1.29 -10.54
CA TYR A 300 1.55 -2.28 -11.14
C TYR A 300 2.12 -1.87 -12.50
N SER A 301 1.44 -1.01 -13.26
CA SER A 301 1.80 -0.74 -14.66
C SER A 301 2.49 0.61 -14.90
N HIS A 302 2.29 1.62 -14.04
CA HIS A 302 2.75 2.99 -14.31
C HIS A 302 4.25 3.10 -14.57
N MET A 303 5.08 2.28 -13.90
CA MET A 303 6.52 2.31 -14.09
C MET A 303 6.96 1.84 -15.46
N TYR A 304 6.19 0.93 -16.10
CA TYR A 304 6.45 0.55 -17.49
C TYR A 304 6.22 1.71 -18.44
N PHE A 305 5.14 2.46 -18.25
CA PHE A 305 4.85 3.63 -19.08
C PHE A 305 5.83 4.77 -18.83
N LEU A 306 6.26 4.98 -17.60
CA LEU A 306 7.34 5.93 -17.29
C LEU A 306 8.67 5.50 -17.93
N PHE A 307 8.98 4.20 -17.94
CA PHE A 307 10.15 3.69 -18.65
C PHE A 307 10.07 3.94 -20.15
N VAL A 308 8.91 3.70 -20.77
CA VAL A 308 8.68 4.02 -22.20
C VAL A 308 8.90 5.50 -22.47
N TRP A 309 8.33 6.37 -21.62
CA TRP A 309 8.51 7.83 -21.73
C TRP A 309 9.97 8.25 -21.68
N MET A 310 10.72 7.72 -20.70
CA MET A 310 12.08 8.16 -20.40
C MET A 310 13.16 7.56 -21.34
N TYR A 311 12.94 6.35 -21.87
CA TYR A 311 13.98 5.59 -22.53
C TYR A 311 13.64 5.15 -23.97
N ILE A 312 12.37 5.05 -24.31
CA ILE A 312 11.93 4.68 -25.66
C ILE A 312 11.54 5.94 -26.44
N LEU A 313 10.77 6.84 -25.80
CA LEU A 313 10.51 8.16 -26.35
C LEU A 313 11.66 9.09 -25.95
N PRO A 314 12.30 9.84 -26.87
CA PRO A 314 13.49 10.65 -26.54
C PRO A 314 13.15 11.95 -25.79
N ILE A 315 12.12 11.94 -24.95
CA ILE A 315 11.59 13.15 -24.33
C ILE A 315 12.31 13.47 -23.01
N GLN A 316 12.73 12.45 -22.25
CA GLN A 316 13.52 12.50 -21.00
C GLN A 316 13.06 13.50 -19.91
N GLN A 317 12.03 14.29 -20.18
CA GLN A 317 11.51 15.32 -19.26
C GLN A 317 10.44 14.70 -18.36
N ARG A 318 10.60 14.88 -17.04
CA ARG A 318 9.58 14.56 -16.06
C ARG A 318 8.73 15.78 -15.79
N GLY A 319 7.50 15.58 -15.28
CA GLY A 319 6.57 16.65 -14.99
C GLY A 319 5.14 16.29 -15.40
N ILE A 320 4.35 17.31 -15.75
CA ILE A 320 2.92 17.16 -16.11
C ILE A 320 2.74 16.22 -17.31
N GLU A 321 3.57 16.33 -18.34
CA GLU A 321 3.45 15.51 -19.54
C GLU A 321 3.72 14.03 -19.26
N SER A 322 4.79 13.71 -18.52
CA SER A 322 5.11 12.33 -18.12
C SER A 322 4.04 11.75 -17.18
N PHE A 323 3.45 12.58 -16.32
CA PHE A 323 2.31 12.19 -15.47
C PHE A 323 1.08 11.86 -16.32
N ALA A 324 0.72 12.74 -17.25
CA ALA A 324 -0.42 12.55 -18.14
C ALA A 324 -0.25 11.27 -18.99
N PHE A 325 0.95 11.06 -19.55
CA PHE A 325 1.26 9.85 -20.33
C PHE A 325 1.19 8.58 -19.48
N ALA A 326 1.98 8.49 -18.40
CA ALA A 326 2.05 7.28 -17.60
C ALA A 326 0.74 7.01 -16.83
N GLY A 327 0.13 8.05 -16.27
CA GLY A 327 -1.16 7.96 -15.57
C GLY A 327 -2.30 7.61 -16.52
N GLY A 328 -2.39 8.29 -17.68
CA GLY A 328 -3.42 8.04 -18.68
C GLY A 328 -3.36 6.63 -19.27
N LEU A 329 -2.17 6.16 -19.66
CA LEU A 329 -2.01 4.81 -20.19
C LEU A 329 -2.23 3.73 -19.14
N SER A 330 -1.75 3.95 -17.89
CA SER A 330 -2.01 3.01 -16.79
C SER A 330 -3.49 2.91 -16.46
N PHE A 331 -4.19 4.04 -16.46
CA PHE A 331 -5.62 4.09 -16.25
C PHE A 331 -6.38 3.39 -17.39
N GLY A 332 -6.05 3.69 -18.64
CA GLY A 332 -6.64 3.05 -19.83
C GLY A 332 -6.45 1.54 -19.84
N LEU A 333 -5.21 1.05 -19.58
CA LEU A 333 -4.91 -0.37 -19.45
C LEU A 333 -5.75 -1.00 -18.33
N SER A 334 -5.86 -0.33 -17.19
CA SER A 334 -6.63 -0.81 -16.04
C SER A 334 -8.11 -0.97 -16.38
N CYS A 335 -8.70 -0.02 -17.10
CA CYS A 335 -10.08 -0.08 -17.58
C CYS A 335 -10.28 -1.26 -18.55
N LEU A 336 -9.36 -1.46 -19.50
CA LEU A 336 -9.41 -2.57 -20.45
C LEU A 336 -9.35 -3.93 -19.73
N VAL A 337 -8.46 -4.08 -18.75
CA VAL A 337 -8.37 -5.31 -17.94
C VAL A 337 -9.64 -5.55 -17.13
N CYS A 338 -10.23 -4.51 -16.55
CA CYS A 338 -11.48 -4.62 -15.82
C CYS A 338 -12.65 -5.04 -16.73
N LEU A 339 -12.75 -4.47 -17.93
CA LEU A 339 -13.74 -4.83 -18.93
C LEU A 339 -13.58 -6.29 -19.38
N TRP A 340 -12.35 -6.69 -19.72
CA TRP A 340 -12.04 -8.07 -20.11
C TRP A 340 -12.37 -9.11 -19.03
N GLN A 341 -12.07 -8.78 -17.75
CA GLN A 341 -12.45 -9.63 -16.61
C GLN A 341 -13.97 -9.74 -16.42
N LYS A 342 -14.72 -8.69 -16.77
CA LYS A 342 -16.19 -8.69 -16.73
C LYS A 342 -16.77 -9.57 -17.85
N LEU A 343 -16.23 -9.45 -19.08
CA LEU A 343 -16.66 -10.25 -20.23
C LEU A 343 -16.41 -11.76 -20.07
N ARG A 344 -15.33 -12.15 -19.38
CA ARG A 344 -15.04 -13.58 -19.10
C ARG A 344 -15.93 -14.24 -18.05
N LYS A 345 -16.72 -13.47 -17.32
CA LYS A 345 -17.63 -13.98 -16.28
C LYS A 345 -19.05 -14.23 -16.79
N HIS A 346 -19.33 -13.77 -17.98
CA HIS A 346 -20.53 -14.06 -18.77
C HIS A 346 -20.23 -15.08 -19.87
#